data_194658be21cbcface936abe9e0302ad0
#
_entry.id   194658be21cbcface936abe9e0302ad0
#
_cell.length_a   1.000
_cell.length_b   1.000
_cell.length_c   1.000
_cell.angle_alpha   90.00
_cell.angle_beta   90.00
_cell.angle_gamma   90.00
#
_symmetry.space_group_name_H-M   'P 1'
#
loop_
_entity.id
_entity.type
_entity.pdbx_description
1 polymer ?
#
loop_
_entity_poly.entity_id
_entity_poly.type
_entity_poly.pdbx_seq_one_letter_code
_entity_poly.pdbx_strand_id
1 'polypeptide(L)'
;MKYKTILFDLDGTLTRSEEGITRSALYAAEKLGFTGYTKEDLLSFIGPPLHTSFMKKMGMTYEQAERAVEYYRERFSTIGWAENEVYEGIPQLMRSLKLNGAKIAMATAKPQAFAEKIAKKFGFSPYLDALVGPDFSEKGSGKAAIVRKAMEALGGPVVMVGDRCFDVEGGRANGVDTIGVTYGYGTEEELREAGATYIAHSVEELADILLGSAPRAKGLFITMEGVDGCGKTTQRNAHIAYMKQLGSTVTMTREPGGDAMAEKIRDLVLDPVNTALFDETEAYLYAASRCQNVRALIRPALLRGDAVVCDRFVDSSIAYQGGGRQLGTERIAQINREAVGDTLPDITIYLRMQPDVALSRRLNASEPDRLEREKESFFVRTFEAYEALYAQEGMERVITVDASRSIGEVTQEMLAKLDERLSQLAI
;
A
#
# COMPACT_ATOMS: atom_id res chain seq x y z
N MET A 1 -4.38 24.45 -3.77
CA MET A 1 -2.99 24.06 -4.10
C MET A 1 -2.27 25.17 -4.84
N LYS A 2 -1.00 25.42 -4.50
CA LYS A 2 -0.14 26.41 -5.19
C LYS A 2 0.33 25.91 -6.56
N TYR A 3 0.68 24.63 -6.66
CA TYR A 3 1.24 24.02 -7.86
C TYR A 3 0.22 23.17 -8.59
N LYS A 4 0.26 23.20 -9.93
CA LYS A 4 -0.61 22.39 -10.82
C LYS A 4 0.12 21.16 -11.36
N THR A 5 1.45 21.19 -11.34
CA THR A 5 2.31 20.12 -11.83
C THR A 5 3.40 19.85 -10.80
N ILE A 6 3.48 18.60 -10.35
CA ILE A 6 4.45 18.14 -9.36
C ILE A 6 5.38 17.12 -10.04
N LEU A 7 6.67 17.42 -10.01
CA LEU A 7 7.70 16.52 -10.48
C LEU A 7 8.35 15.86 -9.27
N PHE A 8 8.32 14.54 -9.19
CA PHE A 8 8.97 13.76 -8.13
C PHE A 8 10.22 13.08 -8.66
N ASP A 9 11.31 13.13 -7.89
CA ASP A 9 12.34 12.11 -8.04
C ASP A 9 11.84 10.76 -7.53
N LEU A 10 12.58 9.69 -7.77
CA LEU A 10 12.22 8.34 -7.39
C LEU A 10 12.97 7.87 -6.15
N ASP A 11 14.29 7.70 -6.28
CA ASP A 11 15.15 7.11 -5.25
C ASP A 11 15.37 8.10 -4.11
N GLY A 12 14.93 7.78 -2.88
CA GLY A 12 15.00 8.68 -1.72
C GLY A 12 13.82 9.66 -1.60
N THR A 13 12.95 9.73 -2.61
CA THR A 13 11.79 10.62 -2.62
C THR A 13 10.47 9.87 -2.59
N LEU A 14 10.25 8.97 -3.55
CA LEU A 14 9.06 8.10 -3.59
C LEU A 14 9.36 6.73 -2.96
N THR A 15 10.59 6.24 -3.16
CA THR A 15 11.00 4.92 -2.68
C THR A 15 12.32 4.94 -1.93
N ARG A 16 12.42 4.06 -0.95
CA ARG A 16 13.65 3.70 -0.24
C ARG A 16 14.35 2.58 -1.02
N SER A 17 15.36 2.94 -1.82
CA SER A 17 16.01 2.06 -2.79
C SER A 17 17.37 1.52 -2.33
N GLU A 18 17.74 1.77 -1.09
CA GLU A 18 19.07 1.43 -0.53
C GLU A 18 19.42 -0.05 -0.67
N GLU A 19 18.46 -0.95 -0.40
CA GLU A 19 18.70 -2.39 -0.41
C GLU A 19 19.13 -2.86 -1.82
N GLY A 20 18.37 -2.51 -2.86
CA GLY A 20 18.64 -2.90 -4.23
C GLY A 20 19.94 -2.30 -4.77
N ILE A 21 20.21 -1.03 -4.47
CA ILE A 21 21.40 -0.32 -4.98
C ILE A 21 22.66 -0.82 -4.27
N THR A 22 22.67 -0.87 -2.93
CA THR A 22 23.85 -1.26 -2.18
C THR A 22 24.23 -2.72 -2.38
N ARG A 23 23.26 -3.63 -2.39
CA ARG A 23 23.52 -5.04 -2.73
C ARG A 23 24.06 -5.25 -4.13
N SER A 24 23.57 -4.49 -5.10
CA SER A 24 24.08 -4.61 -6.48
C SER A 24 25.47 -4.01 -6.58
N ALA A 25 25.79 -2.96 -5.82
CA ALA A 25 27.12 -2.40 -5.75
C ALA A 25 28.12 -3.34 -5.06
N LEU A 26 27.71 -3.99 -3.95
CA LEU A 26 28.52 -5.03 -3.27
C LEU A 26 28.81 -6.21 -4.21
N TYR A 27 27.78 -6.72 -4.90
CA TYR A 27 27.95 -7.79 -5.88
C TYR A 27 28.98 -7.43 -6.96
N ALA A 28 28.92 -6.22 -7.50
CA ALA A 28 29.85 -5.75 -8.49
C ALA A 28 31.29 -5.63 -7.94
N ALA A 29 31.44 -5.12 -6.73
CA ALA A 29 32.72 -4.98 -6.05
C ALA A 29 33.37 -6.35 -5.79
N GLU A 30 32.63 -7.30 -5.24
CA GLU A 30 33.09 -8.67 -4.98
C GLU A 30 33.54 -9.39 -6.24
N LYS A 31 32.84 -9.25 -7.36
CA LYS A 31 33.21 -9.80 -8.68
C LYS A 31 34.57 -9.30 -9.18
N LEU A 32 34.98 -8.12 -8.73
CA LEU A 32 36.26 -7.51 -9.11
C LEU A 32 37.33 -7.62 -8.00
N GLY A 33 37.02 -8.35 -6.91
CA GLY A 33 37.95 -8.58 -5.80
C GLY A 33 38.04 -7.42 -4.79
N PHE A 34 37.13 -6.45 -4.86
CA PHE A 34 37.02 -5.37 -3.87
C PHE A 34 36.10 -5.83 -2.75
N THR A 35 36.70 -6.22 -1.61
CA THR A 35 35.98 -6.75 -0.44
C THR A 35 36.12 -5.83 0.77
N GLY A 36 35.30 -6.08 1.80
CA GLY A 36 35.39 -5.34 3.08
C GLY A 36 34.49 -4.11 3.16
N TYR A 37 33.62 -3.87 2.18
CA TYR A 37 32.59 -2.82 2.20
C TYR A 37 31.30 -3.34 2.81
N THR A 38 30.63 -2.49 3.58
CA THR A 38 29.28 -2.74 4.12
C THR A 38 28.22 -2.02 3.30
N LYS A 39 26.93 -2.26 3.57
CA LYS A 39 25.84 -1.51 2.94
C LYS A 39 25.89 -0.02 3.29
N GLU A 40 26.20 0.28 4.55
CA GLU A 40 26.31 1.63 5.09
C GLU A 40 27.38 2.43 4.35
N ASP A 41 28.51 1.80 4.02
CA ASP A 41 29.56 2.42 3.23
C ASP A 41 29.11 2.85 1.83
N LEU A 42 28.10 2.16 1.30
CA LEU A 42 27.64 2.32 -0.08
C LEU A 42 26.35 3.16 -0.24
N LEU A 43 25.82 3.71 0.85
CA LEU A 43 24.68 4.64 0.77
C LEU A 43 24.98 5.83 -0.14
N SER A 44 26.23 6.27 -0.21
CA SER A 44 26.69 7.34 -1.09
C SER A 44 26.60 7.01 -2.61
N PHE A 45 26.28 5.76 -2.98
CA PHE A 45 26.00 5.38 -4.37
C PHE A 45 24.62 5.79 -4.84
N ILE A 46 23.74 6.16 -3.92
CA ILE A 46 22.36 6.56 -4.24
C ILE A 46 22.37 8.02 -4.67
N GLY A 47 21.94 8.29 -5.89
CA GLY A 47 21.89 9.60 -6.53
C GLY A 47 23.02 9.85 -7.54
N PRO A 48 24.31 9.77 -7.18
CA PRO A 48 25.41 10.00 -8.14
C PRO A 48 25.53 8.91 -9.22
N PRO A 49 26.16 9.23 -10.36
CA PRO A 49 26.46 8.23 -11.38
C PRO A 49 27.33 7.09 -10.84
N LEU A 50 26.93 5.83 -11.07
CA LEU A 50 27.58 4.62 -10.55
C LEU A 50 29.09 4.57 -10.85
N HIS A 51 29.47 4.89 -12.09
CA HIS A 51 30.88 4.90 -12.50
C HIS A 51 31.72 5.83 -11.61
N THR A 52 31.21 7.03 -11.34
CA THR A 52 31.85 8.02 -10.45
C THR A 52 31.94 7.51 -9.02
N SER A 53 30.88 6.84 -8.54
CA SER A 53 30.82 6.29 -7.20
C SER A 53 31.84 5.17 -6.98
N PHE A 54 31.97 4.23 -7.92
CA PHE A 54 32.97 3.18 -7.89
C PHE A 54 34.39 3.73 -7.88
N MET A 55 34.69 4.72 -8.74
CA MET A 55 36.00 5.36 -8.75
C MET A 55 36.34 6.09 -7.44
N LYS A 56 35.41 6.93 -6.96
CA LYS A 56 35.66 7.79 -5.79
C LYS A 56 35.68 6.99 -4.48
N LYS A 57 34.69 6.09 -4.29
CA LYS A 57 34.52 5.38 -3.02
C LYS A 57 35.43 4.16 -2.87
N MET A 58 35.69 3.46 -3.98
CA MET A 58 36.46 2.21 -3.96
C MET A 58 37.85 2.33 -4.60
N GLY A 59 38.21 3.51 -5.13
CA GLY A 59 39.51 3.72 -5.77
C GLY A 59 39.71 2.94 -7.07
N MET A 60 38.63 2.55 -7.74
CA MET A 60 38.69 1.80 -8.98
C MET A 60 39.27 2.66 -10.13
N THR A 61 40.05 2.03 -11.02
CA THR A 61 40.41 2.66 -12.31
C THR A 61 39.18 2.84 -13.17
N TYR A 62 39.30 3.64 -14.24
CA TYR A 62 38.21 3.85 -15.19
C TYR A 62 37.67 2.52 -15.75
N GLU A 63 38.57 1.63 -16.19
CA GLU A 63 38.22 0.32 -16.76
C GLU A 63 37.55 -0.61 -15.72
N GLN A 64 38.05 -0.60 -14.48
CA GLN A 64 37.44 -1.36 -13.40
C GLN A 64 36.02 -0.84 -13.07
N ALA A 65 35.82 0.47 -13.04
CA ALA A 65 34.52 1.08 -12.79
C ALA A 65 33.51 0.78 -13.92
N GLU A 66 33.94 0.77 -15.19
CA GLU A 66 33.09 0.35 -16.33
C GLU A 66 32.62 -1.10 -16.13
N ARG A 67 33.53 -2.02 -15.80
CA ARG A 67 33.19 -3.43 -15.52
C ARG A 67 32.31 -3.57 -14.27
N ALA A 68 32.54 -2.77 -13.23
CA ALA A 68 31.72 -2.77 -12.04
C ALA A 68 30.28 -2.35 -12.37
N VAL A 69 30.07 -1.36 -13.25
CA VAL A 69 28.73 -0.95 -13.72
C VAL A 69 28.05 -2.08 -14.49
N GLU A 70 28.79 -2.89 -15.27
CA GLU A 70 28.21 -4.06 -15.95
C GLU A 70 27.73 -5.11 -14.94
N TYR A 71 28.54 -5.50 -13.96
CA TYR A 71 28.14 -6.43 -12.90
C TYR A 71 27.01 -5.88 -12.01
N TYR A 72 27.04 -4.58 -11.70
CA TYR A 72 25.92 -3.93 -11.03
C TYR A 72 24.61 -4.12 -11.80
N ARG A 73 24.63 -3.84 -13.12
CA ARG A 73 23.45 -3.98 -13.99
C ARG A 73 22.99 -5.43 -14.12
N GLU A 74 23.89 -6.40 -14.13
CA GLU A 74 23.56 -7.82 -14.15
C GLU A 74 22.64 -8.18 -12.98
N ARG A 75 22.99 -7.82 -11.75
CA ARG A 75 22.17 -8.08 -10.55
C ARG A 75 20.96 -7.16 -10.48
N PHE A 76 21.16 -5.87 -10.71
CA PHE A 76 20.09 -4.89 -10.57
C PHE A 76 18.95 -5.14 -11.55
N SER A 77 19.23 -5.54 -12.79
CA SER A 77 18.19 -5.83 -13.80
C SER A 77 17.35 -7.07 -13.49
N THR A 78 17.88 -8.02 -12.72
CA THR A 78 17.19 -9.26 -12.36
C THR A 78 16.36 -9.10 -11.10
N ILE A 79 16.96 -8.67 -10.00
CA ILE A 79 16.34 -8.61 -8.68
C ILE A 79 16.44 -7.23 -8.00
N GLY A 80 17.55 -6.50 -8.18
CA GLY A 80 17.83 -5.28 -7.41
C GLY A 80 16.80 -4.17 -7.64
N TRP A 81 16.24 -4.03 -8.85
CA TRP A 81 15.21 -3.04 -9.13
C TRP A 81 13.94 -3.25 -8.29
N ALA A 82 13.69 -4.48 -7.84
CA ALA A 82 12.51 -4.86 -7.06
C ALA A 82 12.75 -4.82 -5.55
N GLU A 83 14.00 -4.69 -5.11
CA GLU A 83 14.40 -4.52 -3.71
C GLU A 83 14.27 -3.04 -3.32
N ASN A 84 13.04 -2.58 -3.21
CA ASN A 84 12.61 -1.22 -2.92
C ASN A 84 11.45 -1.23 -1.93
N GLU A 85 11.27 -0.15 -1.20
CA GLU A 85 10.10 0.10 -0.36
C GLU A 85 9.56 1.50 -0.65
N VAL A 86 8.24 1.65 -0.66
CA VAL A 86 7.60 2.96 -0.80
C VAL A 86 7.62 3.68 0.55
N TYR A 87 7.94 4.98 0.56
CA TYR A 87 7.80 5.77 1.79
C TYR A 87 6.34 5.85 2.22
N GLU A 88 6.11 5.64 3.52
CA GLU A 88 4.77 5.68 4.11
C GLU A 88 4.08 7.01 3.83
N GLY A 89 2.82 6.95 3.39
CA GLY A 89 2.01 8.12 3.03
C GLY A 89 2.11 8.58 1.57
N ILE A 90 3.10 8.13 0.78
CA ILE A 90 3.26 8.51 -0.63
C ILE A 90 2.02 8.14 -1.48
N PRO A 91 1.45 6.93 -1.40
CA PRO A 91 0.26 6.60 -2.20
C PRO A 91 -0.92 7.51 -1.89
N GLN A 92 -1.11 7.87 -0.61
CA GLN A 92 -2.16 8.78 -0.20
C GLN A 92 -1.92 10.20 -0.69
N LEU A 93 -0.67 10.67 -0.63
CA LEU A 93 -0.30 11.97 -1.20
C LEU A 93 -0.62 12.02 -2.69
N MET A 94 -0.22 11.01 -3.47
CA MET A 94 -0.51 10.93 -4.90
C MET A 94 -2.01 10.96 -5.20
N ARG A 95 -2.81 10.17 -4.47
CA ARG A 95 -4.28 10.20 -4.59
C ARG A 95 -4.86 11.57 -4.28
N SER A 96 -4.36 12.21 -3.21
CA SER A 96 -4.80 13.55 -2.82
C SER A 96 -4.49 14.60 -3.88
N LEU A 97 -3.30 14.53 -4.48
CA LEU A 97 -2.90 15.41 -5.58
C LEU A 97 -3.80 15.22 -6.81
N LYS A 98 -4.06 13.96 -7.21
CA LYS A 98 -4.96 13.66 -8.34
C LYS A 98 -6.39 14.09 -8.08
N LEU A 99 -6.92 13.88 -6.86
CA LEU A 99 -8.25 14.37 -6.44
C LEU A 99 -8.39 15.89 -6.64
N ASN A 100 -7.31 16.63 -6.45
CA ASN A 100 -7.25 18.08 -6.63
C ASN A 100 -6.83 18.52 -8.04
N GLY A 101 -6.82 17.61 -9.02
CA GLY A 101 -6.55 17.89 -10.42
C GLY A 101 -5.09 18.20 -10.73
N ALA A 102 -4.15 17.78 -9.88
CA ALA A 102 -2.72 17.94 -10.17
C ALA A 102 -2.27 16.98 -11.27
N LYS A 103 -1.31 17.45 -12.07
CA LYS A 103 -0.51 16.62 -12.94
C LYS A 103 0.75 16.16 -12.19
N ILE A 104 1.09 14.90 -12.31
CA ILE A 104 2.23 14.28 -11.61
C ILE A 104 3.18 13.68 -12.64
N ALA A 105 4.45 14.03 -12.56
CA ALA A 105 5.49 13.33 -13.31
C ALA A 105 6.54 12.75 -12.38
N MET A 106 7.06 11.59 -12.76
CA MET A 106 8.32 11.09 -12.23
C MET A 106 9.45 11.65 -13.09
N ALA A 107 10.40 12.37 -12.48
CA ALA A 107 11.54 13.03 -13.13
C ALA A 107 12.82 12.53 -12.46
N THR A 108 13.34 11.39 -12.88
CA THR A 108 14.39 10.66 -12.17
C THR A 108 15.67 10.47 -12.97
N ALA A 109 16.83 10.44 -12.30
CA ALA A 109 18.10 10.06 -12.91
C ALA A 109 18.22 8.54 -13.14
N LYS A 110 17.30 7.74 -12.59
CA LYS A 110 17.23 6.29 -12.85
C LYS A 110 16.88 6.03 -14.32
N PRO A 111 17.51 5.05 -14.99
CA PRO A 111 17.14 4.68 -16.37
C PRO A 111 15.65 4.41 -16.51
N GLN A 112 15.03 4.99 -17.56
CA GLN A 112 13.59 4.98 -17.77
C GLN A 112 12.98 3.59 -17.68
N ALA A 113 13.59 2.58 -18.30
CA ALA A 113 13.10 1.20 -18.27
C ALA A 113 13.00 0.61 -16.85
N PHE A 114 13.87 1.02 -15.91
CA PHE A 114 13.75 0.61 -14.51
C PHE A 114 12.73 1.43 -13.75
N ALA A 115 12.67 2.74 -14.00
CA ALA A 115 11.69 3.60 -13.39
C ALA A 115 10.24 3.16 -13.73
N GLU A 116 9.99 2.75 -14.98
CA GLU A 116 8.69 2.20 -15.42
C GLU A 116 8.34 0.88 -14.70
N LYS A 117 9.32 -0.05 -14.57
CA LYS A 117 9.11 -1.29 -13.83
C LYS A 117 8.77 -1.03 -12.35
N ILE A 118 9.50 -0.10 -11.73
CA ILE A 118 9.29 0.29 -10.32
C ILE A 118 7.93 0.98 -10.19
N ALA A 119 7.60 1.93 -11.07
CA ALA A 119 6.31 2.61 -11.07
C ALA A 119 5.13 1.63 -11.18
N LYS A 120 5.26 0.62 -12.04
CA LYS A 120 4.24 -0.42 -12.18
C LYS A 120 4.16 -1.31 -10.93
N LYS A 121 5.30 -1.79 -10.42
CA LYS A 121 5.34 -2.70 -9.27
C LYS A 121 4.76 -2.05 -8.00
N PHE A 122 5.06 -0.78 -7.76
CA PHE A 122 4.67 -0.07 -6.54
C PHE A 122 3.42 0.80 -6.70
N GLY A 123 2.64 0.60 -7.77
CA GLY A 123 1.33 1.22 -7.94
C GLY A 123 1.36 2.71 -8.25
N PHE A 124 2.48 3.26 -8.74
CA PHE A 124 2.57 4.67 -9.12
C PHE A 124 1.98 4.96 -10.50
N SER A 125 2.03 3.98 -11.42
CA SER A 125 1.65 4.18 -12.82
C SER A 125 0.28 4.84 -13.03
N PRO A 126 -0.79 4.51 -12.27
CA PRO A 126 -2.09 5.15 -12.43
C PRO A 126 -2.11 6.65 -12.09
N TYR A 127 -1.16 7.12 -11.26
CA TYR A 127 -1.08 8.51 -10.85
C TYR A 127 -0.22 9.38 -11.76
N LEU A 128 0.67 8.75 -12.55
CA LEU A 128 1.64 9.47 -13.36
C LEU A 128 1.05 9.91 -14.70
N ASP A 129 1.10 11.22 -14.97
CA ASP A 129 0.79 11.79 -16.29
C ASP A 129 2.01 11.75 -17.22
N ALA A 130 3.24 11.66 -16.65
CA ALA A 130 4.47 11.47 -17.39
C ALA A 130 5.53 10.76 -16.54
N LEU A 131 6.46 10.06 -17.20
CA LEU A 131 7.65 9.50 -16.58
C LEU A 131 8.85 9.83 -17.48
N VAL A 132 9.84 10.50 -16.90
CA VAL A 132 11.04 10.97 -17.60
C VAL A 132 12.27 10.49 -16.86
N GLY A 133 13.03 9.63 -17.53
CA GLY A 133 14.35 9.16 -17.11
C GLY A 133 15.28 9.08 -18.31
N PRO A 134 16.60 8.97 -18.12
CA PRO A 134 17.55 8.82 -19.23
C PRO A 134 17.42 7.42 -19.86
N ASP A 135 17.71 7.34 -21.16
CA ASP A 135 17.99 6.07 -21.81
C ASP A 135 19.35 5.51 -21.38
N PHE A 136 19.55 4.20 -21.46
CA PHE A 136 20.84 3.55 -21.14
C PHE A 136 22.01 4.09 -21.96
N SER A 137 21.75 4.62 -23.14
CA SER A 137 22.73 5.20 -24.05
C SER A 137 23.00 6.68 -23.80
N GLU A 138 22.12 7.38 -23.11
CA GLU A 138 22.30 8.80 -22.78
C GLU A 138 23.32 8.95 -21.63
N LYS A 139 24.60 9.10 -21.98
CA LYS A 139 25.64 9.48 -21.01
C LYS A 139 25.48 10.95 -20.64
N GLY A 140 24.93 11.20 -19.43
CA GLY A 140 25.06 12.54 -18.80
C GLY A 140 23.98 13.57 -19.07
N SER A 141 22.73 13.19 -19.34
CA SER A 141 21.63 14.15 -19.20
C SER A 141 21.48 14.51 -17.70
N GLY A 142 22.03 15.66 -17.30
CA GLY A 142 21.92 16.11 -15.92
C GLY A 142 20.45 16.33 -15.50
N LYS A 143 20.18 16.39 -14.19
CA LYS A 143 18.82 16.52 -13.64
C LYS A 143 18.05 17.71 -14.26
N ALA A 144 18.73 18.79 -14.58
CA ALA A 144 18.12 19.95 -15.25
C ALA A 144 17.45 19.62 -16.59
N ALA A 145 18.06 18.76 -17.41
CA ALA A 145 17.48 18.33 -18.69
C ALA A 145 16.25 17.42 -18.49
N ILE A 146 16.29 16.56 -17.48
CA ILE A 146 15.15 15.68 -17.09
C ILE A 146 13.98 16.51 -16.64
N VAL A 147 14.21 17.48 -15.75
CA VAL A 147 13.18 18.41 -15.25
C VAL A 147 12.58 19.20 -16.44
N ARG A 148 13.39 19.68 -17.34
CA ARG A 148 12.91 20.41 -18.53
C ARG A 148 12.00 19.54 -19.41
N LYS A 149 12.42 18.32 -19.72
CA LYS A 149 11.59 17.38 -20.51
C LYS A 149 10.24 17.12 -19.82
N ALA A 150 10.23 16.95 -18.50
CA ALA A 150 9.00 16.74 -17.74
C ALA A 150 8.07 17.97 -17.74
N MET A 151 8.64 19.17 -17.64
CA MET A 151 7.91 20.44 -17.74
C MET A 151 7.26 20.63 -19.11
N GLU A 152 8.01 20.33 -20.19
CA GLU A 152 7.52 20.43 -21.58
C GLU A 152 6.35 19.47 -21.82
N ALA A 153 6.37 18.29 -21.19
CA ALA A 153 5.31 17.31 -21.32
C ALA A 153 4.00 17.74 -20.63
N LEU A 154 4.06 18.43 -19.48
CA LEU A 154 2.89 18.67 -18.64
C LEU A 154 2.45 20.14 -18.54
N GLY A 155 3.39 21.09 -18.56
CA GLY A 155 3.13 22.51 -18.42
C GLY A 155 2.57 22.95 -17.05
N GLY A 156 2.24 24.25 -16.92
CA GLY A 156 1.62 24.83 -15.73
C GLY A 156 2.61 25.31 -14.65
N PRO A 157 2.14 25.78 -13.49
CA PRO A 157 2.97 26.08 -12.33
C PRO A 157 3.56 24.76 -11.77
N VAL A 158 4.90 24.65 -11.83
CA VAL A 158 5.65 23.42 -11.54
C VAL A 158 6.40 23.56 -10.22
N VAL A 159 6.54 22.46 -9.52
CA VAL A 159 7.47 22.27 -8.40
C VAL A 159 8.25 20.97 -8.59
N MET A 160 9.57 20.97 -8.29
CA MET A 160 10.40 19.77 -8.24
C MET A 160 10.55 19.32 -6.80
N VAL A 161 10.28 18.05 -6.54
CA VAL A 161 10.42 17.40 -5.22
C VAL A 161 11.53 16.35 -5.33
N GLY A 162 12.52 16.45 -4.46
CA GLY A 162 13.64 15.51 -4.44
C GLY A 162 14.41 15.55 -3.13
N ASP A 163 15.24 14.56 -2.89
CA ASP A 163 15.98 14.40 -1.65
C ASP A 163 17.48 14.80 -1.77
N ARG A 164 17.95 15.17 -2.97
CA ARG A 164 19.37 15.51 -3.19
C ARG A 164 19.53 16.92 -3.79
N CYS A 165 20.74 17.48 -3.58
CA CYS A 165 21.12 18.76 -4.19
C CYS A 165 20.87 18.79 -5.71
N PHE A 166 21.08 17.69 -6.42
CA PHE A 166 20.84 17.59 -7.86
C PHE A 166 19.40 17.91 -8.27
N ASP A 167 18.41 17.53 -7.45
CA ASP A 167 17.00 17.81 -7.69
C ASP A 167 16.71 19.30 -7.54
N VAL A 168 17.25 19.88 -6.48
CA VAL A 168 17.13 21.31 -6.19
C VAL A 168 17.80 22.14 -7.29
N GLU A 169 19.05 21.81 -7.64
CA GLU A 169 19.79 22.48 -8.70
C GLU A 169 19.09 22.35 -10.07
N GLY A 170 18.57 21.11 -10.36
CA GLY A 170 17.81 20.82 -11.57
C GLY A 170 16.52 21.65 -11.68
N GLY A 171 15.78 21.79 -10.60
CA GLY A 171 14.59 22.64 -10.53
C GLY A 171 14.93 24.12 -10.71
N ARG A 172 15.90 24.62 -9.95
CA ARG A 172 16.35 26.01 -10.02
C ARG A 172 16.88 26.41 -11.40
N ALA A 173 17.64 25.54 -12.05
CA ALA A 173 18.13 25.77 -13.41
C ALA A 173 17.00 25.93 -14.44
N ASN A 174 15.81 25.46 -14.13
CA ASN A 174 14.59 25.60 -14.93
C ASN A 174 13.64 26.69 -14.39
N GLY A 175 14.03 27.43 -13.36
CA GLY A 175 13.25 28.53 -12.79
C GLY A 175 12.00 28.07 -12.04
N VAL A 176 11.97 26.83 -11.51
CA VAL A 176 10.84 26.30 -10.75
C VAL A 176 11.16 26.22 -9.26
N ASP A 177 10.13 26.33 -8.43
CA ASP A 177 10.26 26.10 -7.00
C ASP A 177 10.70 24.65 -6.74
N THR A 178 11.38 24.44 -5.62
CA THR A 178 11.89 23.13 -5.23
C THR A 178 11.52 22.80 -3.77
N ILE A 179 11.21 21.54 -3.52
CA ILE A 179 10.99 21.03 -2.16
C ILE A 179 12.03 19.94 -1.92
N GLY A 180 12.97 20.23 -1.01
CA GLY A 180 13.92 19.26 -0.54
C GLY A 180 13.29 18.39 0.55
N VAL A 181 13.38 17.07 0.42
CA VAL A 181 12.87 16.13 1.44
C VAL A 181 14.03 15.50 2.21
N THR A 182 13.97 15.54 3.55
CA THR A 182 15.07 15.07 4.42
C THR A 182 14.86 13.64 4.94
N TYR A 183 13.73 13.02 4.62
CA TYR A 183 13.49 11.61 4.93
C TYR A 183 14.17 10.64 3.93
N GLY A 184 14.77 11.21 2.85
CA GLY A 184 15.58 10.49 1.87
C GLY A 184 17.06 10.36 2.29
N TYR A 185 17.96 10.48 1.32
CA TYR A 185 19.41 10.26 1.51
C TYR A 185 20.23 11.55 1.64
N GLY A 186 19.66 12.69 1.26
CA GLY A 186 20.29 14.00 1.41
C GLY A 186 20.09 14.60 2.80
N THR A 187 21.00 15.47 3.22
CA THR A 187 20.88 16.22 4.47
C THR A 187 20.15 17.55 4.27
N GLU A 188 19.55 18.07 5.32
CA GLU A 188 18.92 19.40 5.27
C GLU A 188 19.92 20.49 4.86
N GLU A 189 21.18 20.39 5.32
CA GLU A 189 22.24 21.31 4.98
C GLU A 189 22.54 21.27 3.47
N GLU A 190 22.72 20.07 2.89
CA GLU A 190 22.88 19.87 1.43
C GLU A 190 21.76 20.55 0.63
N LEU A 191 20.53 20.33 1.04
CA LEU A 191 19.33 20.85 0.36
C LEU A 191 19.21 22.38 0.48
N ARG A 192 19.52 22.94 1.66
CA ARG A 192 19.53 24.40 1.89
C ARG A 192 20.65 25.09 1.13
N GLU A 193 21.85 24.52 1.11
CA GLU A 193 22.99 25.05 0.34
C GLU A 193 22.71 25.03 -1.16
N ALA A 194 22.04 24.00 -1.67
CA ALA A 194 21.57 23.94 -3.05
C ALA A 194 20.48 24.98 -3.36
N GLY A 195 19.85 25.58 -2.34
CA GLY A 195 18.86 26.63 -2.44
C GLY A 195 17.43 26.12 -2.61
N ALA A 196 17.05 25.06 -1.91
CA ALA A 196 15.68 24.56 -1.86
C ALA A 196 14.72 25.65 -1.41
N THR A 197 13.57 25.78 -2.10
CA THR A 197 12.52 26.77 -1.76
C THR A 197 11.82 26.39 -0.45
N TYR A 198 11.61 25.09 -0.25
CA TYR A 198 11.01 24.51 0.96
C TYR A 198 11.78 23.26 1.36
N ILE A 199 11.72 22.95 2.66
CA ILE A 199 12.19 21.67 3.24
C ILE A 199 10.99 20.97 3.85
N ALA A 200 10.90 19.67 3.64
CA ALA A 200 9.93 18.78 4.28
C ALA A 200 10.65 17.63 4.98
N HIS A 201 10.37 17.43 6.27
CA HIS A 201 11.03 16.38 7.07
C HIS A 201 10.25 15.07 7.09
N SER A 202 9.04 15.08 6.55
CA SER A 202 8.17 13.90 6.43
C SER A 202 7.28 14.01 5.20
N VAL A 203 6.69 12.89 4.81
CA VAL A 203 5.67 12.86 3.74
C VAL A 203 4.43 13.68 4.13
N GLU A 204 4.11 13.78 5.42
CA GLU A 204 3.01 14.60 5.92
C GLU A 204 3.29 16.10 5.72
N GLU A 205 4.49 16.58 6.09
CA GLU A 205 4.90 17.97 5.82
C GLU A 205 4.94 18.28 4.32
N LEU A 206 5.42 17.32 3.50
CA LEU A 206 5.38 17.46 2.06
C LEU A 206 3.95 17.62 1.54
N ALA A 207 3.01 16.83 2.09
CA ALA A 207 1.60 16.95 1.76
C ALA A 207 1.02 18.31 2.18
N ASP A 208 1.40 18.84 3.33
CA ASP A 208 0.98 20.17 3.79
C ASP A 208 1.47 21.28 2.85
N ILE A 209 2.72 21.22 2.41
CA ILE A 209 3.29 22.20 1.47
C ILE A 209 2.57 22.13 0.12
N LEU A 210 2.32 20.94 -0.41
CA LEU A 210 1.73 20.76 -1.74
C LEU A 210 0.22 21.04 -1.77
N LEU A 211 -0.53 20.53 -0.80
CA LEU A 211 -1.99 20.61 -0.75
C LEU A 211 -2.49 21.88 -0.08
N GLY A 212 -1.79 22.40 0.96
CA GLY A 212 -2.31 23.47 1.80
C GLY A 212 -3.66 23.10 2.41
N SER A 213 -4.69 23.92 2.14
CA SER A 213 -6.07 23.66 2.59
C SER A 213 -6.90 22.78 1.64
N ALA A 214 -6.32 22.27 0.57
CA ALA A 214 -7.04 21.42 -0.39
C ALA A 214 -7.41 20.06 0.26
N PRO A 215 -8.56 19.46 -0.12
CA PRO A 215 -9.01 18.18 0.47
C PRO A 215 -8.00 17.06 0.25
N ARG A 216 -7.83 16.24 1.29
CA ARG A 216 -7.05 15.00 1.20
C ARG A 216 -7.95 13.83 0.80
N ALA A 217 -7.40 12.89 0.03
CA ALA A 217 -8.11 11.67 -0.31
C ALA A 217 -8.37 10.85 0.96
N LYS A 218 -9.57 10.30 1.07
CA LYS A 218 -9.89 9.34 2.13
C LYS A 218 -9.05 8.08 1.98
N GLY A 219 -8.83 7.37 3.10
CA GLY A 219 -8.22 6.07 3.11
C GLY A 219 -9.07 5.02 2.39
N LEU A 220 -8.47 3.86 2.14
CA LEU A 220 -9.16 2.69 1.57
C LEU A 220 -9.74 1.83 2.69
N PHE A 221 -11.00 1.41 2.53
CA PHE A 221 -11.63 0.48 3.45
C PHE A 221 -11.72 -0.92 2.79
N ILE A 222 -11.02 -1.88 3.35
CA ILE A 222 -10.91 -3.25 2.83
C ILE A 222 -11.40 -4.21 3.88
N THR A 223 -12.33 -5.09 3.52
CA THR A 223 -12.83 -6.14 4.41
C THR A 223 -12.42 -7.52 3.93
N MET A 224 -12.25 -8.43 4.88
CA MET A 224 -11.96 -9.84 4.61
C MET A 224 -13.09 -10.71 5.12
N GLU A 225 -13.70 -11.47 4.22
CA GLU A 225 -14.90 -12.25 4.46
C GLU A 225 -14.69 -13.74 4.16
N GLY A 226 -15.55 -14.58 4.69
CA GLY A 226 -15.53 -16.04 4.51
C GLY A 226 -15.81 -16.78 5.80
N VAL A 227 -16.12 -18.07 5.69
CA VAL A 227 -16.44 -18.95 6.82
C VAL A 227 -15.24 -19.16 7.75
N ASP A 228 -15.47 -19.65 8.98
CA ASP A 228 -14.40 -19.98 9.91
C ASP A 228 -13.58 -21.16 9.39
N GLY A 229 -12.24 -21.07 9.55
CA GLY A 229 -11.33 -22.07 8.98
C GLY A 229 -10.86 -21.82 7.54
N CYS A 230 -11.40 -20.81 6.82
CA CYS A 230 -10.97 -20.51 5.44
C CYS A 230 -9.59 -19.83 5.33
N GLY A 231 -8.93 -19.50 6.45
CA GLY A 231 -7.57 -18.96 6.44
C GLY A 231 -7.48 -17.43 6.47
N LYS A 232 -8.55 -16.72 6.87
CA LYS A 232 -8.60 -15.23 6.94
C LYS A 232 -7.39 -14.61 7.63
N THR A 233 -7.03 -15.09 8.81
CA THR A 233 -5.90 -14.53 9.59
C THR A 233 -4.58 -14.58 8.83
N THR A 234 -4.29 -15.70 8.16
CA THR A 234 -3.06 -15.87 7.37
C THR A 234 -3.04 -14.90 6.18
N GLN A 235 -4.13 -14.84 5.44
CA GLN A 235 -4.24 -14.00 4.24
C GLN A 235 -4.31 -12.50 4.61
N ARG A 236 -4.96 -12.15 5.73
CA ARG A 236 -4.96 -10.79 6.27
C ARG A 236 -3.54 -10.30 6.57
N ASN A 237 -2.72 -11.13 7.22
CA ASN A 237 -1.35 -10.75 7.54
C ASN A 237 -0.51 -10.54 6.28
N ALA A 238 -0.65 -11.41 5.27
CA ALA A 238 -0.01 -11.24 3.97
C ALA A 238 -0.46 -9.96 3.26
N HIS A 239 -1.77 -9.68 3.28
CA HIS A 239 -2.36 -8.46 2.72
C HIS A 239 -1.81 -7.20 3.41
N ILE A 240 -1.80 -7.16 4.75
CA ILE A 240 -1.26 -6.02 5.52
C ILE A 240 0.22 -5.78 5.18
N ALA A 241 1.03 -6.84 5.14
CA ALA A 241 2.44 -6.73 4.78
C ALA A 241 2.61 -6.14 3.37
N TYR A 242 1.79 -6.59 2.42
CA TYR A 242 1.79 -6.09 1.06
C TYR A 242 1.40 -4.61 0.98
N MET A 243 0.31 -4.18 1.64
CA MET A 243 -0.11 -2.78 1.66
C MET A 243 0.95 -1.86 2.28
N LYS A 244 1.65 -2.32 3.34
CA LYS A 244 2.77 -1.59 3.93
C LYS A 244 3.96 -1.48 2.96
N GLN A 245 4.27 -2.53 2.22
CA GLN A 245 5.31 -2.50 1.18
C GLN A 245 4.99 -1.49 0.08
N LEU A 246 3.71 -1.28 -0.21
CA LEU A 246 3.22 -0.22 -1.11
C LEU A 246 3.19 1.18 -0.47
N GLY A 247 3.68 1.35 0.77
CA GLY A 247 3.75 2.63 1.48
C GLY A 247 2.44 3.10 2.12
N SER A 248 1.45 2.21 2.27
CA SER A 248 0.21 2.56 2.95
C SER A 248 0.37 2.50 4.46
N THR A 249 -0.09 3.53 5.18
CA THR A 249 -0.38 3.42 6.61
C THR A 249 -1.58 2.49 6.78
N VAL A 250 -1.42 1.42 7.56
CA VAL A 250 -2.46 0.39 7.71
C VAL A 250 -3.00 0.37 9.13
N THR A 251 -4.29 0.66 9.28
CA THR A 251 -5.07 0.42 10.49
C THR A 251 -5.79 -0.91 10.37
N MET A 252 -5.49 -1.85 11.30
CA MET A 252 -6.14 -3.16 11.35
C MET A 252 -7.25 -3.17 12.41
N THR A 253 -8.39 -3.76 12.06
CA THR A 253 -9.48 -4.04 13.00
C THR A 253 -10.17 -5.36 12.70
N ARG A 254 -11.14 -5.75 13.53
CA ARG A 254 -11.94 -6.97 13.38
C ARG A 254 -13.33 -6.76 13.95
N GLU A 255 -14.29 -7.56 13.50
CA GLU A 255 -15.63 -7.57 14.06
C GLU A 255 -16.13 -8.98 14.43
N PRO A 256 -16.86 -9.11 15.54
CA PRO A 256 -17.12 -8.05 16.50
C PRO A 256 -15.83 -7.65 17.25
N GLY A 257 -15.74 -6.39 17.72
CA GLY A 257 -14.55 -5.88 18.42
C GLY A 257 -13.91 -4.66 17.74
N GLY A 258 -12.61 -4.50 17.94
CA GLY A 258 -11.78 -3.46 17.32
C GLY A 258 -11.49 -2.26 18.22
N ASP A 259 -12.39 -1.89 19.10
CA ASP A 259 -12.22 -0.84 20.10
C ASP A 259 -12.58 -1.37 21.49
N ALA A 260 -12.13 -0.73 22.55
CA ALA A 260 -12.29 -1.22 23.92
C ALA A 260 -13.75 -1.48 24.35
N MET A 261 -14.72 -0.73 23.82
CA MET A 261 -16.13 -0.97 24.10
C MET A 261 -16.72 -2.07 23.23
N ALA A 262 -16.33 -2.11 21.94
CA ALA A 262 -16.73 -3.15 21.01
C ALA A 262 -16.17 -4.53 21.44
N GLU A 263 -14.97 -4.59 22.03
CA GLU A 263 -14.40 -5.84 22.59
C GLU A 263 -15.24 -6.38 23.75
N LYS A 264 -15.81 -5.55 24.63
CA LYS A 264 -16.74 -6.01 25.69
C LYS A 264 -17.99 -6.67 25.11
N ILE A 265 -18.49 -6.14 23.99
CA ILE A 265 -19.62 -6.76 23.28
C ILE A 265 -19.18 -8.08 22.65
N ARG A 266 -17.97 -8.13 22.09
CA ARG A 266 -17.39 -9.36 21.56
C ARG A 266 -17.32 -10.45 22.63
N ASP A 267 -16.78 -10.14 23.80
CA ASP A 267 -16.72 -11.08 24.93
C ASP A 267 -18.12 -11.62 25.26
N LEU A 268 -19.14 -10.75 25.30
CA LEU A 268 -20.51 -11.15 25.57
C LEU A 268 -21.08 -12.11 24.51
N VAL A 269 -20.89 -11.81 23.21
CA VAL A 269 -21.53 -12.61 22.13
C VAL A 269 -20.80 -13.91 21.81
N LEU A 270 -19.49 -13.99 22.10
CA LEU A 270 -18.67 -15.18 21.78
C LEU A 270 -18.48 -16.11 22.98
N ASP A 271 -18.74 -15.68 24.20
CA ASP A 271 -18.58 -16.51 25.39
C ASP A 271 -19.51 -17.73 25.34
N PRO A 272 -18.95 -18.96 25.36
CA PRO A 272 -19.71 -20.20 25.33
C PRO A 272 -20.69 -20.39 26.49
N VAL A 273 -20.53 -19.65 27.59
CA VAL A 273 -21.42 -19.68 28.76
C VAL A 273 -22.77 -19.01 28.48
N ASN A 274 -22.82 -18.07 27.53
CA ASN A 274 -24.00 -17.27 27.20
C ASN A 274 -25.00 -18.03 26.31
N THR A 275 -25.38 -19.22 26.68
CA THR A 275 -26.28 -20.11 25.89
C THR A 275 -27.74 -19.59 25.83
N ALA A 276 -28.11 -18.66 26.70
CA ALA A 276 -29.47 -18.06 26.75
C ALA A 276 -29.64 -16.85 25.83
N LEU A 277 -28.58 -16.49 25.04
CA LEU A 277 -28.67 -15.36 24.15
C LEU A 277 -29.55 -15.68 22.95
N PHE A 278 -30.65 -14.92 22.76
CA PHE A 278 -31.53 -15.06 21.59
C PHE A 278 -30.86 -14.59 20.32
N ASP A 279 -31.19 -15.20 19.17
CA ASP A 279 -30.60 -14.91 17.88
C ASP A 279 -30.79 -13.44 17.46
N GLU A 280 -31.98 -12.84 17.75
CA GLU A 280 -32.20 -11.41 17.47
C GLU A 280 -31.31 -10.53 18.36
N THR A 281 -31.14 -10.88 19.65
CA THR A 281 -30.25 -10.14 20.55
C THR A 281 -28.82 -10.22 20.08
N GLU A 282 -28.38 -11.41 19.64
CA GLU A 282 -27.07 -11.59 19.01
C GLU A 282 -26.89 -10.62 17.84
N ALA A 283 -27.85 -10.56 16.91
CA ALA A 283 -27.77 -9.69 15.73
C ALA A 283 -27.65 -8.20 16.10
N TYR A 284 -28.41 -7.72 17.10
CA TYR A 284 -28.32 -6.35 17.60
C TYR A 284 -26.97 -6.06 18.29
N LEU A 285 -26.42 -7.00 19.03
CA LEU A 285 -25.13 -6.84 19.67
C LEU A 285 -23.99 -6.77 18.64
N TYR A 286 -24.03 -7.58 17.57
CA TYR A 286 -23.11 -7.46 16.46
C TYR A 286 -23.20 -6.08 15.78
N ALA A 287 -24.41 -5.59 15.54
CA ALA A 287 -24.61 -4.26 14.96
C ALA A 287 -24.16 -3.13 15.90
N ALA A 288 -24.35 -3.27 17.20
CA ALA A 288 -23.88 -2.31 18.21
C ALA A 288 -22.34 -2.26 18.28
N SER A 289 -21.68 -3.43 18.32
CA SER A 289 -20.22 -3.54 18.26
C SER A 289 -19.67 -2.88 17.00
N ARG A 290 -20.28 -3.15 15.85
CA ARG A 290 -19.94 -2.54 14.55
C ARG A 290 -20.10 -1.03 14.55
N CYS A 291 -21.23 -0.54 15.05
CA CYS A 291 -21.50 0.89 15.16
C CYS A 291 -20.41 1.61 15.96
N GLN A 292 -19.98 1.01 17.08
CA GLN A 292 -18.90 1.53 17.91
C GLN A 292 -17.57 1.52 17.16
N ASN A 293 -17.18 0.38 16.56
CA ASN A 293 -15.94 0.23 15.82
C ASN A 293 -15.83 1.20 14.62
N VAL A 294 -16.94 1.36 13.88
CA VAL A 294 -17.00 2.30 12.76
C VAL A 294 -16.73 3.74 13.19
N ARG A 295 -17.32 4.17 14.30
CA ARG A 295 -17.19 5.55 14.77
C ARG A 295 -15.88 5.82 15.51
N ALA A 296 -15.44 4.85 16.32
CA ALA A 296 -14.26 5.03 17.16
C ALA A 296 -12.93 4.79 16.41
N LEU A 297 -12.93 3.88 15.42
CA LEU A 297 -11.70 3.44 14.77
C LEU A 297 -11.72 3.61 13.25
N ILE A 298 -12.71 3.03 12.54
CA ILE A 298 -12.69 2.94 11.08
C ILE A 298 -12.76 4.33 10.44
N ARG A 299 -13.80 5.14 10.76
CA ARG A 299 -13.97 6.48 10.19
C ARG A 299 -12.78 7.41 10.47
N PRO A 300 -12.27 7.52 11.71
CA PRO A 300 -11.10 8.34 11.98
C PRO A 300 -9.87 7.90 11.18
N ALA A 301 -9.63 6.60 11.05
CA ALA A 301 -8.52 6.08 10.26
C ALA A 301 -8.67 6.43 8.76
N LEU A 302 -9.87 6.23 8.19
CA LEU A 302 -10.14 6.61 6.80
C LEU A 302 -9.99 8.12 6.56
N LEU A 303 -10.37 8.96 7.53
CA LEU A 303 -10.19 10.42 7.42
C LEU A 303 -8.71 10.82 7.46
N ARG A 304 -7.86 10.11 8.20
CA ARG A 304 -6.41 10.28 8.14
C ARG A 304 -5.80 9.79 6.82
N GLY A 305 -6.55 8.93 6.07
CA GLY A 305 -6.11 8.33 4.83
C GLY A 305 -5.47 6.96 4.97
N ASP A 306 -5.60 6.33 6.14
CA ASP A 306 -5.11 4.98 6.37
C ASP A 306 -5.83 3.98 5.46
N ALA A 307 -5.14 2.91 5.04
CA ALA A 307 -5.80 1.72 4.55
C ALA A 307 -6.34 0.95 5.77
N VAL A 308 -7.66 0.88 5.91
CA VAL A 308 -8.31 0.12 6.99
C VAL A 308 -8.56 -1.30 6.50
N VAL A 309 -8.00 -2.28 7.21
CA VAL A 309 -8.23 -3.72 6.96
C VAL A 309 -9.06 -4.29 8.10
N CYS A 310 -10.29 -4.70 7.80
CA CYS A 310 -11.22 -5.26 8.78
C CYS A 310 -11.45 -6.76 8.53
N ASP A 311 -11.18 -7.59 9.54
CA ASP A 311 -11.52 -9.02 9.53
C ASP A 311 -13.00 -9.15 9.91
N ARG A 312 -13.86 -9.43 8.93
CA ARG A 312 -15.32 -9.44 8.93
C ARG A 312 -15.94 -8.03 9.03
N PHE A 313 -17.09 -7.87 8.36
CA PHE A 313 -17.89 -6.65 8.43
C PHE A 313 -19.38 -6.98 8.23
N VAL A 314 -20.14 -6.10 7.57
CA VAL A 314 -21.59 -6.26 7.36
C VAL A 314 -21.94 -7.58 6.68
N ASP A 315 -21.17 -7.98 5.68
CA ASP A 315 -21.42 -9.20 4.88
C ASP A 315 -21.40 -10.46 5.77
N SER A 316 -20.50 -10.50 6.77
CA SER A 316 -20.52 -11.55 7.79
C SER A 316 -21.85 -11.60 8.56
N SER A 317 -22.40 -10.47 8.99
CA SER A 317 -23.69 -10.49 9.70
C SER A 317 -24.85 -10.93 8.80
N ILE A 318 -24.86 -10.50 7.53
CA ILE A 318 -25.87 -10.94 6.57
C ILE A 318 -25.80 -12.46 6.38
N ALA A 319 -24.58 -13.01 6.28
CA ALA A 319 -24.39 -14.45 6.10
C ALA A 319 -24.70 -15.24 7.38
N TYR A 320 -24.13 -14.85 8.53
CA TYR A 320 -24.25 -15.61 9.79
C TYR A 320 -25.60 -15.43 10.47
N GLN A 321 -26.01 -14.18 10.75
CA GLN A 321 -27.28 -13.91 11.44
C GLN A 321 -28.44 -13.97 10.44
N GLY A 322 -28.28 -13.45 9.24
CA GLY A 322 -29.33 -13.46 8.21
C GLY A 322 -29.61 -14.86 7.67
N GLY A 323 -28.57 -15.54 7.17
CA GLY A 323 -28.65 -16.89 6.60
C GLY A 323 -28.53 -17.99 7.65
N GLY A 324 -27.44 -18.04 8.38
CA GLY A 324 -27.13 -19.07 9.38
C GLY A 324 -28.21 -19.21 10.45
N ARG A 325 -28.54 -18.10 11.13
CA ARG A 325 -29.64 -17.99 12.13
C ARG A 325 -31.03 -17.91 11.51
N GLN A 326 -31.15 -17.77 10.19
CA GLN A 326 -32.43 -17.67 9.48
C GLN A 326 -33.30 -16.45 9.88
N LEU A 327 -32.66 -15.36 10.34
CA LEU A 327 -33.36 -14.12 10.70
C LEU A 327 -33.77 -13.28 9.48
N GLY A 328 -33.35 -13.68 8.27
CA GLY A 328 -33.58 -12.99 7.02
C GLY A 328 -32.44 -12.01 6.65
N THR A 329 -31.87 -12.21 5.49
CA THR A 329 -30.70 -11.42 5.00
C THR A 329 -31.02 -9.94 4.86
N GLU A 330 -32.20 -9.59 4.35
CA GLU A 330 -32.66 -8.20 4.17
C GLU A 330 -32.86 -7.47 5.51
N ARG A 331 -33.47 -8.14 6.50
CA ARG A 331 -33.63 -7.61 7.85
C ARG A 331 -32.27 -7.28 8.49
N ILE A 332 -31.32 -8.20 8.37
CA ILE A 332 -29.98 -7.99 8.93
C ILE A 332 -29.22 -6.90 8.17
N ALA A 333 -29.36 -6.82 6.84
CA ALA A 333 -28.79 -5.73 6.06
C ALA A 333 -29.34 -4.36 6.50
N GLN A 334 -30.63 -4.26 6.77
CA GLN A 334 -31.25 -3.02 7.25
C GLN A 334 -30.71 -2.58 8.62
N ILE A 335 -30.64 -3.49 9.61
CA ILE A 335 -30.08 -3.22 10.94
C ILE A 335 -28.64 -2.69 10.83
N ASN A 336 -27.84 -3.32 9.96
CA ASN A 336 -26.45 -2.94 9.78
C ASN A 336 -26.29 -1.62 9.00
N ARG A 337 -27.19 -1.30 8.05
CA ARG A 337 -27.17 -0.03 7.35
C ARG A 337 -27.24 1.16 8.30
N GLU A 338 -28.07 1.09 9.33
CA GLU A 338 -28.14 2.13 10.37
C GLU A 338 -26.86 2.20 11.21
N ALA A 339 -26.27 1.04 11.52
CA ALA A 339 -25.04 0.97 12.31
C ALA A 339 -23.83 1.60 11.60
N VAL A 340 -23.68 1.39 10.29
CA VAL A 340 -22.49 1.83 9.51
C VAL A 340 -22.70 3.15 8.77
N GLY A 341 -23.96 3.52 8.44
CA GLY A 341 -24.29 4.69 7.62
C GLY A 341 -23.65 4.56 6.21
N ASP A 342 -22.88 5.56 5.84
CA ASP A 342 -22.16 5.65 4.56
C ASP A 342 -20.78 4.95 4.55
N THR A 343 -20.39 4.32 5.65
CA THR A 343 -19.08 3.65 5.77
C THR A 343 -19.18 2.23 5.21
N LEU A 344 -18.98 2.10 3.91
CA LEU A 344 -18.97 0.82 3.19
C LEU A 344 -17.55 0.50 2.71
N PRO A 345 -17.18 -0.79 2.59
CA PRO A 345 -15.89 -1.17 2.06
C PRO A 345 -15.76 -0.83 0.56
N ASP A 346 -14.57 -0.32 0.20
CA ASP A 346 -14.18 -0.10 -1.20
C ASP A 346 -13.83 -1.43 -1.88
N ILE A 347 -13.28 -2.37 -1.08
CA ILE A 347 -12.90 -3.73 -1.52
C ILE A 347 -13.34 -4.72 -0.44
N THR A 348 -13.94 -5.83 -0.87
CA THR A 348 -14.18 -7.01 -0.02
C THR A 348 -13.42 -8.20 -0.60
N ILE A 349 -12.53 -8.80 0.19
CA ILE A 349 -11.83 -10.03 -0.17
C ILE A 349 -12.63 -11.20 0.41
N TYR A 350 -13.30 -11.96 -0.46
CA TYR A 350 -14.04 -13.15 -0.09
C TYR A 350 -13.18 -14.41 -0.27
N LEU A 351 -12.78 -15.01 0.83
CA LEU A 351 -12.08 -16.30 0.86
C LEU A 351 -13.10 -17.44 0.77
N ARG A 352 -13.41 -17.84 -0.46
CA ARG A 352 -14.41 -18.84 -0.76
C ARG A 352 -13.90 -20.24 -0.40
N MET A 353 -14.61 -20.94 0.48
CA MET A 353 -14.28 -22.32 0.88
C MET A 353 -15.55 -23.08 1.24
N GLN A 354 -15.63 -24.34 0.79
CA GLN A 354 -16.75 -25.20 1.14
C GLN A 354 -16.78 -25.46 2.66
N PRO A 355 -17.98 -25.51 3.29
CA PRO A 355 -18.11 -25.60 4.73
C PRO A 355 -17.46 -26.84 5.35
N ASP A 356 -17.54 -28.00 4.70
CA ASP A 356 -16.94 -29.26 5.15
C ASP A 356 -15.41 -29.16 5.26
N VAL A 357 -14.77 -28.56 4.24
CA VAL A 357 -13.32 -28.32 4.23
C VAL A 357 -12.94 -27.29 5.29
N ALA A 358 -13.69 -26.22 5.43
CA ALA A 358 -13.45 -25.16 6.40
C ALA A 358 -13.56 -25.69 7.85
N LEU A 359 -14.62 -26.45 8.15
CA LEU A 359 -14.83 -27.06 9.47
C LEU A 359 -13.71 -28.05 9.82
N SER A 360 -13.27 -28.88 8.87
CA SER A 360 -12.17 -29.81 9.10
C SER A 360 -10.86 -29.10 9.48
N ARG A 361 -10.56 -27.96 8.86
CA ARG A 361 -9.40 -27.13 9.21
C ARG A 361 -9.54 -26.46 10.57
N ARG A 362 -10.76 -26.03 10.92
CA ARG A 362 -11.05 -25.31 12.17
C ARG A 362 -10.94 -26.21 13.40
N LEU A 363 -11.46 -27.44 13.34
CA LEU A 363 -11.43 -28.40 14.47
C LEU A 363 -10.01 -28.73 14.98
N ASN A 364 -9.00 -28.47 14.16
CA ASN A 364 -7.59 -28.70 14.50
C ASN A 364 -6.89 -27.47 15.09
N ALA A 365 -7.57 -26.31 15.28
CA ALA A 365 -6.90 -25.03 15.56
C ALA A 365 -7.00 -24.55 17.02
N SER A 366 -8.17 -24.53 17.65
CA SER A 366 -8.37 -24.05 19.04
C SER A 366 -9.73 -24.50 19.57
N GLU A 367 -9.98 -24.27 20.89
CA GLU A 367 -11.33 -24.47 21.47
C GLU A 367 -12.35 -23.60 20.76
N PRO A 368 -13.53 -24.17 20.40
CA PRO A 368 -14.58 -23.46 19.68
C PRO A 368 -15.31 -22.44 20.55
N ASP A 369 -15.53 -21.24 20.02
CA ASP A 369 -16.42 -20.23 20.62
C ASP A 369 -17.91 -20.62 20.49
N ARG A 370 -18.81 -19.75 20.98
CA ARG A 370 -20.27 -20.04 21.00
C ARG A 370 -20.83 -20.28 19.60
N LEU A 371 -20.42 -19.50 18.59
CA LEU A 371 -20.89 -19.68 17.20
C LEU A 371 -20.28 -20.90 16.54
N GLU A 372 -19.02 -21.17 16.82
CA GLU A 372 -18.30 -22.32 16.27
C GLU A 372 -18.81 -23.68 16.80
N ARG A 373 -19.61 -23.67 17.85
CA ARG A 373 -20.32 -24.85 18.39
C ARG A 373 -21.64 -25.18 17.68
N GLU A 374 -22.04 -24.36 16.70
CA GLU A 374 -23.24 -24.59 15.90
C GLU A 374 -23.13 -25.85 15.04
N LYS A 375 -24.30 -26.35 14.62
CA LYS A 375 -24.39 -27.54 13.76
C LYS A 375 -23.87 -27.24 12.35
N GLU A 376 -23.38 -28.24 11.66
CA GLU A 376 -22.94 -28.17 10.27
C GLU A 376 -23.94 -27.44 9.36
N SER A 377 -25.25 -27.71 9.54
CA SER A 377 -26.31 -27.04 8.76
C SER A 377 -26.33 -25.51 8.90
N PHE A 378 -25.84 -24.96 10.02
CA PHE A 378 -25.68 -23.52 10.20
C PHE A 378 -24.59 -22.97 9.27
N PHE A 379 -23.45 -23.64 9.18
CA PHE A 379 -22.34 -23.23 8.32
C PHE A 379 -22.66 -23.40 6.83
N VAL A 380 -23.44 -24.43 6.47
CA VAL A 380 -23.94 -24.60 5.09
C VAL A 380 -24.82 -23.42 4.70
N ARG A 381 -25.82 -23.05 5.54
CA ARG A 381 -26.67 -21.89 5.27
C ARG A 381 -25.88 -20.57 5.24
N THR A 382 -24.87 -20.44 6.11
CA THR A 382 -23.99 -19.25 6.12
C THR A 382 -23.21 -19.15 4.80
N PHE A 383 -22.66 -20.24 4.30
CA PHE A 383 -21.97 -20.28 3.01
C PHE A 383 -22.92 -19.95 1.85
N GLU A 384 -24.10 -20.57 1.82
CA GLU A 384 -25.13 -20.31 0.81
C GLU A 384 -25.56 -18.83 0.81
N ALA A 385 -25.65 -18.21 1.99
CA ALA A 385 -25.96 -16.78 2.12
C ALA A 385 -24.85 -15.89 1.58
N TYR A 386 -23.57 -16.21 1.78
CA TYR A 386 -22.45 -15.51 1.12
C TYR A 386 -22.52 -15.63 -0.41
N GLU A 387 -22.74 -16.87 -0.92
CA GLU A 387 -22.85 -17.10 -2.37
C GLU A 387 -24.02 -16.29 -2.97
N ALA A 388 -25.18 -16.31 -2.31
CA ALA A 388 -26.35 -15.55 -2.77
C ALA A 388 -26.14 -14.03 -2.68
N LEU A 389 -25.44 -13.54 -1.65
CA LEU A 389 -25.11 -12.13 -1.51
C LEU A 389 -24.20 -11.65 -2.64
N TYR A 390 -23.14 -12.40 -2.92
CA TYR A 390 -22.13 -12.00 -3.91
C TYR A 390 -22.50 -12.29 -5.36
N ALA A 391 -23.58 -13.03 -5.59
CA ALA A 391 -24.18 -13.20 -6.90
C ALA A 391 -25.10 -12.03 -7.33
N GLN A 392 -25.36 -11.05 -6.44
CA GLN A 392 -26.22 -9.90 -6.73
C GLN A 392 -25.48 -8.88 -7.60
N GLU A 393 -26.25 -8.10 -8.37
CA GLU A 393 -25.72 -6.92 -9.08
C GLU A 393 -25.20 -5.88 -8.09
N GLY A 394 -24.14 -5.13 -8.46
CA GLY A 394 -23.54 -4.10 -7.61
C GLY A 394 -22.49 -4.62 -6.63
N MET A 395 -22.04 -5.87 -6.81
CA MET A 395 -20.99 -6.47 -5.97
C MET A 395 -19.58 -6.42 -6.60
N GLU A 396 -19.34 -5.46 -7.49
CA GLU A 396 -18.04 -5.28 -8.17
C GLU A 396 -16.89 -5.00 -7.19
N ARG A 397 -17.22 -4.58 -5.94
CA ARG A 397 -16.23 -4.42 -4.87
C ARG A 397 -15.64 -5.75 -4.38
N VAL A 398 -16.26 -6.89 -4.71
CA VAL A 398 -15.90 -8.20 -4.16
C VAL A 398 -14.87 -8.91 -5.02
N ILE A 399 -13.77 -9.26 -4.40
CA ILE A 399 -12.71 -10.11 -4.95
C ILE A 399 -12.89 -11.51 -4.37
N THR A 400 -13.36 -12.46 -5.17
CA THR A 400 -13.47 -13.86 -4.75
C THR A 400 -12.17 -14.60 -5.01
N VAL A 401 -11.66 -15.30 -3.98
CA VAL A 401 -10.44 -16.10 -4.02
C VAL A 401 -10.76 -17.53 -3.54
N ASP A 402 -10.37 -18.54 -4.30
CA ASP A 402 -10.52 -19.93 -3.91
C ASP A 402 -9.53 -20.29 -2.80
N ALA A 403 -10.04 -20.36 -1.56
CA ALA A 403 -9.24 -20.63 -0.37
C ALA A 403 -9.00 -22.12 -0.10
N SER A 404 -9.46 -23.02 -0.97
CA SER A 404 -9.24 -24.47 -0.83
C SER A 404 -7.79 -24.90 -1.15
N ARG A 405 -7.07 -24.10 -1.93
CA ARG A 405 -5.71 -24.33 -2.40
C ARG A 405 -4.65 -24.10 -1.31
N SER A 406 -3.37 -24.25 -1.66
CA SER A 406 -2.25 -23.97 -0.75
C SER A 406 -2.19 -22.50 -0.33
N ILE A 407 -1.63 -22.21 0.85
CA ILE A 407 -1.50 -20.83 1.38
C ILE A 407 -0.82 -19.91 0.36
N GLY A 408 0.26 -20.38 -0.29
CA GLY A 408 1.01 -19.59 -1.26
C GLY A 408 0.20 -19.24 -2.51
N GLU A 409 -0.53 -20.20 -3.07
CA GLU A 409 -1.40 -19.98 -4.24
C GLU A 409 -2.54 -19.00 -3.93
N VAL A 410 -3.18 -19.16 -2.76
CA VAL A 410 -4.24 -18.27 -2.29
C VAL A 410 -3.69 -16.84 -2.12
N THR A 411 -2.52 -16.69 -1.49
CA THR A 411 -1.87 -15.39 -1.33
C THR A 411 -1.56 -14.75 -2.69
N GLN A 412 -0.98 -15.50 -3.61
CA GLN A 412 -0.61 -14.99 -4.93
C GLN A 412 -1.83 -14.51 -5.72
N GLU A 413 -2.92 -15.31 -5.76
CA GLU A 413 -4.17 -14.92 -6.43
C GLU A 413 -4.80 -13.71 -5.78
N MET A 414 -4.87 -13.68 -4.44
CA MET A 414 -5.44 -12.57 -3.69
C MET A 414 -4.70 -11.25 -4.00
N LEU A 415 -3.37 -11.26 -3.94
CA LEU A 415 -2.58 -10.05 -4.19
C LEU A 415 -2.67 -9.59 -5.65
N ALA A 416 -2.68 -10.52 -6.62
CA ALA A 416 -2.83 -10.17 -8.03
C ALA A 416 -4.18 -9.49 -8.33
N LYS A 417 -5.28 -10.03 -7.80
CA LYS A 417 -6.62 -9.43 -7.93
C LYS A 417 -6.75 -8.12 -7.17
N LEU A 418 -6.08 -7.99 -6.04
CA LEU A 418 -6.02 -6.75 -5.27
C LEU A 418 -5.32 -5.66 -6.07
N ASP A 419 -4.18 -5.95 -6.71
CA ASP A 419 -3.46 -5.00 -7.56
C ASP A 419 -4.31 -4.50 -8.72
N GLU A 420 -5.01 -5.42 -9.38
CA GLU A 420 -5.93 -5.06 -10.45
C GLU A 420 -7.00 -4.09 -9.93
N ARG A 421 -7.60 -4.39 -8.77
CA ARG A 421 -8.65 -3.55 -8.18
C ARG A 421 -8.13 -2.20 -7.69
N LEU A 422 -6.97 -2.17 -7.03
CA LEU A 422 -6.33 -0.92 -6.63
C LEU A 422 -6.03 -0.03 -7.82
N SER A 423 -5.59 -0.60 -8.94
CA SER A 423 -5.34 0.15 -10.17
C SER A 423 -6.62 0.77 -10.76
N GLN A 424 -7.78 0.13 -10.59
CA GLN A 424 -9.08 0.66 -11.02
C GLN A 424 -9.59 1.78 -10.10
N LEU A 425 -9.25 1.72 -8.80
CA LEU A 425 -9.68 2.70 -7.80
C LEU A 425 -8.76 3.93 -7.71
N ALA A 426 -7.63 3.91 -8.38
CA ALA A 426 -6.62 4.97 -8.37
C ALA A 426 -7.05 6.23 -9.17
N ILE A 427 -8.33 6.58 -9.15
CA ILE A 427 -8.91 7.78 -9.79
C ILE A 427 -9.05 8.89 -8.76
#